data_1b329b33a0ecc2f22602795f52c713f0
#
_entry.id   1b329b33a0ecc2f22602795f52c713f0
#
_cell.length_a   1.000
_cell.length_b   1.000
_cell.length_c   1.000
_cell.angle_alpha   90.00
_cell.angle_beta   90.00
_cell.angle_gamma   90.00
#
_symmetry.space_group_name_H-M   'P 1'
#
loop_
_entity.id
_entity.type
_entity.pdbx_description
1 polymer ?
#
loop_
_entity_poly.entity_id
_entity_poly.type
_entity_poly.pdbx_seq_one_letter_code
_entity_poly.pdbx_strand_id
1 'polypeptide(L)'
;MGEPTFGIYIPSYKRAKTCTAHKFLEYGTYIVRASEYEEYVEALKDYADHIKVQAVEDSLICGLTEVNQWLIDNAPEDIIAILDDDIHHFYYRMFDTITLDDPETVTAELERMGQLMADLSIGFGATDATIRPWNYDCEFSFKGAAGAVRWVNRRVFKAKCNKELEYNYDLDL
;
A
#
# COMPACT_ATOMS: atom_id res chain seq x y z
N MET A 1 -11.00 10.66 20.68
CA MET A 1 -10.84 9.44 19.85
C MET A 1 -9.49 8.88 20.22
N GLY A 2 -9.32 7.55 20.32
CA GLY A 2 -8.00 6.93 20.55
C GLY A 2 -7.05 7.16 19.37
N GLU A 3 -5.76 6.90 19.59
CA GLU A 3 -4.77 6.89 18.51
C GLU A 3 -5.22 5.97 17.39
N PRO A 4 -5.02 6.34 16.10
CA PRO A 4 -5.39 5.49 14.99
C PRO A 4 -4.49 4.25 14.95
N THR A 5 -5.06 3.11 14.63
CA THR A 5 -4.31 1.90 14.31
C THR A 5 -3.88 1.93 12.84
N PHE A 6 -2.69 1.38 12.53
CA PHE A 6 -2.10 1.42 11.20
C PHE A 6 -1.69 0.02 10.73
N GLY A 7 -1.89 -0.27 9.45
CA GLY A 7 -1.49 -1.53 8.84
C GLY A 7 -0.93 -1.35 7.43
N ILE A 8 -0.01 -2.24 7.05
CA ILE A 8 0.62 -2.27 5.72
C ILE A 8 0.19 -3.54 4.99
N TYR A 9 -0.38 -3.37 3.80
CA TYR A 9 -0.92 -4.44 2.97
C TYR A 9 -0.33 -4.43 1.58
N ILE A 10 -0.01 -5.62 1.07
CA ILE A 10 0.65 -5.82 -0.22
C ILE A 10 -0.19 -6.82 -1.03
N PRO A 11 -1.20 -6.36 -1.80
CA PRO A 11 -1.89 -7.23 -2.73
C PRO A 11 -0.92 -7.81 -3.75
N SER A 12 -0.95 -9.13 -3.97
CA SER A 12 -0.07 -9.76 -4.96
C SER A 12 -0.76 -10.93 -5.65
N TYR A 13 -0.47 -11.10 -6.95
CA TYR A 13 -1.04 -12.17 -7.75
C TYR A 13 -0.02 -12.74 -8.73
N LYS A 14 0.26 -14.04 -8.63
CA LYS A 14 1.22 -14.80 -9.47
C LYS A 14 2.64 -14.24 -9.49
N ARG A 15 3.07 -13.59 -8.40
CA ARG A 15 4.37 -12.95 -8.26
C ARG A 15 5.17 -13.39 -7.04
N ALA A 16 4.85 -14.52 -6.44
CA ALA A 16 5.51 -14.98 -5.21
C ALA A 16 7.06 -14.95 -5.29
N LYS A 17 7.63 -15.27 -6.47
CA LYS A 17 9.10 -15.30 -6.69
C LYS A 17 9.71 -13.97 -7.12
N THR A 18 8.91 -12.98 -7.44
CA THR A 18 9.37 -11.70 -8.02
C THR A 18 8.94 -10.48 -7.21
N CYS A 19 8.12 -10.67 -6.19
CA CYS A 19 7.75 -9.59 -5.29
C CYS A 19 8.98 -9.08 -4.52
N THR A 20 9.02 -7.77 -4.26
CA THR A 20 10.19 -7.10 -3.67
C THR A 20 9.83 -6.18 -2.51
N ALA A 21 8.59 -5.75 -2.38
CA ALA A 21 8.16 -4.75 -1.39
C ALA A 21 8.52 -5.11 0.06
N HIS A 22 8.47 -6.39 0.43
CA HIS A 22 8.81 -6.89 1.77
C HIS A 22 10.24 -6.58 2.22
N LYS A 23 11.16 -6.35 1.28
CA LYS A 23 12.58 -6.04 1.59
C LYS A 23 12.78 -4.67 2.21
N PHE A 24 11.79 -3.81 2.09
CA PHE A 24 11.82 -2.43 2.56
C PHE A 24 10.93 -2.18 3.78
N LEU A 25 10.43 -3.23 4.43
CA LEU A 25 9.43 -3.09 5.48
C LEU A 25 9.86 -3.84 6.74
N GLU A 26 9.63 -3.23 7.91
CA GLU A 26 9.75 -3.92 9.19
C GLU A 26 8.57 -4.85 9.48
N TYR A 27 7.41 -4.57 8.88
CA TYR A 27 6.25 -5.45 8.94
C TYR A 27 5.30 -5.21 7.77
N GLY A 28 4.49 -6.19 7.45
CA GLY A 28 3.48 -6.08 6.41
C GLY A 28 2.73 -7.39 6.21
N THR A 29 1.64 -7.30 5.46
CA THR A 29 0.81 -8.48 5.16
C THR A 29 0.56 -8.58 3.67
N TYR A 30 1.06 -9.62 3.05
CA TYR A 30 0.69 -9.97 1.68
C TYR A 30 -0.74 -10.49 1.65
N ILE A 31 -1.56 -9.94 0.77
CA ILE A 31 -2.92 -10.41 0.50
C ILE A 31 -2.89 -11.18 -0.82
N VAL A 32 -3.14 -12.47 -0.72
CA VAL A 32 -3.02 -13.40 -1.84
C VAL A 32 -4.28 -14.25 -1.98
N ARG A 33 -4.50 -14.81 -3.15
CA ARG A 33 -5.56 -15.80 -3.35
C ARG A 33 -5.28 -17.07 -2.55
N ALA A 34 -6.33 -17.69 -2.05
CA ALA A 34 -6.21 -18.96 -1.31
C ALA A 34 -5.48 -20.03 -2.13
N SER A 35 -5.69 -20.06 -3.45
CA SER A 35 -5.01 -20.98 -4.37
C SER A 35 -3.49 -20.76 -4.50
N GLU A 36 -2.97 -19.59 -4.09
CA GLU A 36 -1.56 -19.23 -4.20
C GLU A 36 -0.84 -19.20 -2.83
N TYR A 37 -1.56 -19.38 -1.74
CA TYR A 37 -1.07 -19.18 -0.37
C TYR A 37 0.24 -19.91 -0.08
N GLU A 38 0.31 -21.20 -0.36
CA GLU A 38 1.48 -22.04 -0.07
C GLU A 38 2.73 -21.56 -0.84
N GLU A 39 2.55 -21.06 -2.09
CA GLU A 39 3.65 -20.56 -2.88
C GLU A 39 4.25 -19.28 -2.27
N TYR A 40 3.40 -18.38 -1.75
CA TYR A 40 3.87 -17.16 -1.07
C TYR A 40 4.48 -17.46 0.29
N VAL A 41 3.92 -18.38 1.07
CA VAL A 41 4.50 -18.80 2.36
C VAL A 41 5.92 -19.35 2.13
N GLU A 42 6.13 -20.22 1.15
CA GLU A 42 7.46 -20.74 0.85
C GLU A 42 8.41 -19.67 0.33
N ALA A 43 7.93 -18.76 -0.54
CA ALA A 43 8.76 -17.68 -1.10
C ALA A 43 9.20 -16.64 -0.05
N LEU A 44 8.36 -16.40 0.96
CA LEU A 44 8.59 -15.38 1.99
C LEU A 44 9.05 -15.95 3.35
N LYS A 45 9.37 -17.24 3.40
CA LYS A 45 9.73 -17.93 4.67
C LYS A 45 10.89 -17.27 5.44
N ASP A 46 11.86 -16.70 4.74
CA ASP A 46 13.00 -16.02 5.36
C ASP A 46 12.63 -14.66 5.98
N TYR A 47 11.43 -14.18 5.73
CA TYR A 47 10.86 -12.93 6.26
C TYR A 47 9.67 -13.17 7.20
N ALA A 48 9.34 -14.42 7.52
CA ALA A 48 8.13 -14.81 8.24
C ALA A 48 8.01 -14.22 9.66
N ASP A 49 9.12 -13.75 10.25
CA ASP A 49 9.14 -13.12 11.57
C ASP A 49 8.40 -11.77 11.58
N HIS A 50 8.36 -11.08 10.45
CA HIS A 50 7.80 -9.73 10.34
C HIS A 50 6.87 -9.53 9.12
N ILE A 51 6.93 -10.39 8.10
CA ILE A 51 6.04 -10.37 6.94
C ILE A 51 5.04 -11.53 7.05
N LYS A 52 3.76 -11.19 6.99
CA LYS A 52 2.67 -12.17 7.04
C LYS A 52 2.13 -12.43 5.65
N VAL A 53 1.55 -13.60 5.45
CA VAL A 53 0.76 -13.94 4.26
C VAL A 53 -0.65 -14.25 4.71
N GLN A 54 -1.63 -13.58 4.13
CA GLN A 54 -3.04 -13.80 4.39
C GLN A 54 -3.73 -14.28 3.11
N ALA A 55 -4.31 -15.46 3.20
CA ALA A 55 -5.13 -16.00 2.12
C ALA A 55 -6.53 -15.40 2.15
N VAL A 56 -7.04 -15.03 0.98
CA VAL A 56 -8.44 -14.63 0.77
C VAL A 56 -9.03 -15.52 -0.30
N GLU A 57 -10.30 -15.85 -0.18
CA GLU A 57 -11.00 -16.67 -1.15
C GLU A 57 -10.91 -16.06 -2.55
N ASP A 58 -10.52 -16.86 -3.54
CA ASP A 58 -10.24 -16.42 -4.92
C ASP A 58 -11.39 -15.65 -5.56
N SER A 59 -12.64 -16.05 -5.24
CA SER A 59 -13.84 -15.40 -5.73
C SER A 59 -14.06 -13.96 -5.22
N LEU A 60 -13.45 -13.61 -4.10
CA LEU A 60 -13.58 -12.29 -3.47
C LEU A 60 -12.56 -11.27 -3.99
N ILE A 61 -11.44 -11.74 -4.54
CA ILE A 61 -10.33 -10.91 -5.01
C ILE A 61 -9.91 -11.28 -6.44
N CYS A 62 -10.85 -11.23 -7.38
CA CYS A 62 -10.62 -11.60 -8.78
C CYS A 62 -9.65 -10.65 -9.50
N GLY A 63 -9.58 -9.39 -9.09
CA GLY A 63 -8.73 -8.35 -9.68
C GLY A 63 -8.25 -7.34 -8.63
N LEU A 64 -7.50 -6.33 -9.07
CA LEU A 64 -6.92 -5.34 -8.17
C LEU A 64 -8.00 -4.45 -7.53
N THR A 65 -9.04 -4.10 -8.27
CA THR A 65 -10.19 -3.35 -7.74
C THR A 65 -10.88 -4.11 -6.60
N GLU A 66 -11.11 -5.42 -6.79
CA GLU A 66 -11.75 -6.26 -5.79
C GLU A 66 -10.88 -6.42 -4.54
N VAL A 67 -9.56 -6.63 -4.67
CA VAL A 67 -8.69 -6.78 -3.51
C VAL A 67 -8.54 -5.47 -2.75
N ASN A 68 -8.46 -4.32 -3.43
CA ASN A 68 -8.43 -3.01 -2.79
C ASN A 68 -9.74 -2.75 -2.02
N GLN A 69 -10.90 -3.01 -2.64
CA GLN A 69 -12.19 -2.87 -1.95
C GLN A 69 -12.31 -3.83 -0.77
N TRP A 70 -11.84 -5.08 -0.94
CA TRP A 70 -11.84 -6.06 0.15
C TRP A 70 -11.01 -5.57 1.35
N LEU A 71 -9.82 -5.01 1.10
CA LEU A 71 -8.97 -4.42 2.13
C LEU A 71 -9.67 -3.25 2.84
N ILE A 72 -10.26 -2.33 2.08
CA ILE A 72 -11.00 -1.19 2.63
C ILE A 72 -12.14 -1.66 3.55
N ASP A 73 -12.83 -2.72 3.17
CA ASP A 73 -13.99 -3.22 3.92
C ASP A 73 -13.57 -4.10 5.13
N ASN A 74 -12.46 -4.85 5.06
CA ASN A 74 -12.15 -5.94 6.01
C ASN A 74 -10.89 -5.74 6.87
N ALA A 75 -9.95 -4.83 6.52
CA ALA A 75 -8.78 -4.61 7.36
C ALA A 75 -9.21 -4.20 8.78
N PRO A 76 -8.54 -4.67 9.84
CA PRO A 76 -8.89 -4.31 11.22
C PRO A 76 -8.46 -2.89 11.61
N GLU A 77 -7.43 -2.35 10.95
CA GLU A 77 -6.85 -1.05 11.29
C GLU A 77 -7.70 0.12 10.78
N ASP A 78 -7.56 1.26 11.44
CA ASP A 78 -8.23 2.50 11.06
C ASP A 78 -7.66 3.10 9.77
N ILE A 79 -6.35 2.98 9.61
CA ILE A 79 -5.62 3.48 8.44
C ILE A 79 -4.80 2.34 7.86
N ILE A 80 -4.88 2.18 6.56
CA ILE A 80 -4.12 1.17 5.83
C ILE A 80 -3.26 1.82 4.75
N ALA A 81 -2.02 1.35 4.63
CA ALA A 81 -1.19 1.58 3.45
C ALA A 81 -1.27 0.37 2.53
N ILE A 82 -1.59 0.59 1.28
CA ILE A 82 -1.65 -0.44 0.24
C ILE A 82 -0.48 -0.21 -0.72
N LEU A 83 0.41 -1.18 -0.80
CA LEU A 83 1.64 -1.11 -1.58
C LEU A 83 1.58 -2.06 -2.78
N ASP A 84 2.15 -1.64 -3.90
CA ASP A 84 2.41 -2.55 -5.01
C ASP A 84 3.49 -3.57 -4.61
N ASP A 85 3.41 -4.79 -5.11
CA ASP A 85 4.28 -5.91 -4.72
C ASP A 85 5.68 -5.86 -5.34
N ASP A 86 5.87 -5.05 -6.38
CA ASP A 86 7.09 -4.93 -7.17
C ASP A 86 7.86 -3.62 -6.94
N ILE A 87 7.69 -2.99 -5.78
CA ILE A 87 8.46 -1.81 -5.40
C ILE A 87 9.95 -2.18 -5.32
N HIS A 88 10.78 -1.41 -6.02
CA HIS A 88 12.23 -1.60 -6.05
C HIS A 88 12.99 -0.59 -5.21
N HIS A 89 12.45 0.62 -5.02
CA HIS A 89 13.08 1.69 -4.26
C HIS A 89 12.04 2.65 -3.71
N PHE A 90 12.35 3.23 -2.55
CA PHE A 90 11.69 4.42 -2.02
C PHE A 90 12.63 5.61 -2.14
N TYR A 91 12.08 6.76 -2.44
CA TYR A 91 12.84 7.99 -2.55
C TYR A 91 12.19 9.09 -1.74
N TYR A 92 13.01 9.80 -0.97
CA TYR A 92 12.59 11.05 -0.37
C TYR A 92 12.98 12.21 -1.29
N ARG A 93 12.03 13.06 -1.60
CA ARG A 93 12.24 14.24 -2.42
C ARG A 93 12.30 15.48 -1.56
N MET A 94 13.45 16.11 -1.49
CA MET A 94 13.62 17.45 -0.95
C MET A 94 14.26 18.34 -2.01
N PHE A 95 15.50 18.73 -1.81
CA PHE A 95 16.29 19.46 -2.80
C PHE A 95 17.01 18.53 -3.77
N ASP A 96 17.08 17.26 -3.41
CA ASP A 96 17.67 16.18 -4.19
C ASP A 96 16.86 14.88 -3.94
N THR A 97 17.15 13.83 -4.69
CA THR A 97 16.54 12.52 -4.51
C THR A 97 17.40 11.69 -3.56
N ILE A 98 16.88 11.38 -2.39
CA ILE A 98 17.55 10.52 -1.41
C ILE A 98 16.87 9.16 -1.44
N THR A 99 17.63 8.09 -1.70
CA THR A 99 17.13 6.72 -1.66
C THR A 99 16.91 6.30 -0.21
N LEU A 100 15.77 5.72 0.08
CA LEU A 100 15.43 5.13 1.37
C LEU A 100 15.47 3.60 1.21
N ASP A 101 16.54 2.97 1.71
CA ASP A 101 16.73 1.52 1.61
C ASP A 101 16.58 0.82 2.98
N ASP A 102 16.48 1.59 4.05
CA ASP A 102 16.37 1.08 5.40
C ASP A 102 14.90 0.80 5.77
N PRO A 103 14.53 -0.46 6.10
CA PRO A 103 13.15 -0.84 6.40
C PRO A 103 12.52 -0.07 7.57
N GLU A 104 13.29 0.27 8.62
CA GLU A 104 12.81 1.04 9.76
C GLU A 104 12.38 2.44 9.30
N THR A 105 13.24 3.11 8.54
CA THR A 105 12.96 4.45 8.01
C THR A 105 11.76 4.45 7.06
N VAL A 106 11.69 3.49 6.14
CA VAL A 106 10.56 3.39 5.20
C VAL A 106 9.26 3.14 5.96
N THR A 107 9.25 2.21 6.90
CA THR A 107 8.05 1.89 7.68
C THR A 107 7.60 3.09 8.51
N ALA A 108 8.54 3.78 9.19
CA ALA A 108 8.25 4.98 9.96
C ALA A 108 7.65 6.11 9.10
N GLU A 109 8.13 6.29 7.86
CA GLU A 109 7.57 7.28 6.93
C GLU A 109 6.16 6.90 6.46
N LEU A 110 5.89 5.62 6.23
CA LEU A 110 4.54 5.14 5.90
C LEU A 110 3.56 5.39 7.05
N GLU A 111 3.97 5.13 8.28
CA GLU A 111 3.18 5.40 9.49
C GLU A 111 2.96 6.91 9.71
N ARG A 112 4.03 7.72 9.53
CA ARG A 112 3.96 9.19 9.65
C ARG A 112 2.93 9.77 8.70
N MET A 113 2.88 9.28 7.46
CA MET A 113 1.85 9.71 6.49
C MET A 113 0.46 9.28 6.93
N GLY A 114 0.30 8.07 7.45
CA GLY A 114 -0.97 7.60 8.02
C GLY A 114 -1.43 8.49 9.19
N GLN A 115 -0.53 8.83 10.10
CA GLN A 115 -0.84 9.73 11.22
C GLN A 115 -1.25 11.12 10.74
N LEU A 116 -0.55 11.69 9.77
CA LEU A 116 -0.88 12.99 9.18
C LEU A 116 -2.30 12.97 8.55
N MET A 117 -2.65 11.89 7.86
CA MET A 117 -4.00 11.73 7.31
C MET A 117 -5.07 11.66 8.41
N ALA A 118 -4.76 11.02 9.55
CA ALA A 118 -5.68 11.01 10.69
C ALA A 118 -5.88 12.41 11.26
N ASP A 119 -4.78 13.14 11.51
CA ASP A 119 -4.79 14.47 12.11
C ASP A 119 -5.54 15.48 11.24
N LEU A 120 -5.40 15.37 9.93
CA LEU A 120 -6.05 16.25 8.95
C LEU A 120 -7.42 15.74 8.47
N SER A 121 -7.87 14.58 8.94
CA SER A 121 -9.10 13.92 8.48
C SER A 121 -9.15 13.72 6.96
N ILE A 122 -8.00 13.38 6.35
CA ILE A 122 -7.89 13.06 4.93
C ILE A 122 -8.28 11.60 4.74
N GLY A 123 -9.18 11.32 3.80
CA GLY A 123 -9.68 9.97 3.53
C GLY A 123 -8.77 9.12 2.65
N PHE A 124 -8.12 9.73 1.67
CA PHE A 124 -7.25 9.04 0.71
C PHE A 124 -5.98 9.84 0.45
N GLY A 125 -4.86 9.17 0.33
CA GLY A 125 -3.56 9.71 -0.05
C GLY A 125 -2.79 8.71 -0.89
N ALA A 126 -1.86 9.18 -1.71
CA ALA A 126 -0.98 8.32 -2.49
C ALA A 126 0.38 8.98 -2.68
N THR A 127 1.40 8.16 -2.98
CA THR A 127 2.64 8.69 -3.54
C THR A 127 2.38 9.21 -4.95
N ASP A 128 3.15 10.22 -5.37
CA ASP A 128 3.08 10.71 -6.74
C ASP A 128 3.71 9.68 -7.70
N ALA A 129 2.97 9.31 -8.75
CA ALA A 129 3.47 8.47 -9.83
C ALA A 129 4.54 9.17 -10.71
N THR A 130 4.72 10.48 -10.55
CA THR A 130 5.65 11.27 -11.35
C THR A 130 7.07 11.16 -10.79
N ILE A 131 7.93 10.40 -11.44
CA ILE A 131 9.33 10.16 -11.03
C ILE A 131 10.24 11.37 -11.29
N ARG A 132 9.75 12.46 -11.90
CA ARG A 132 10.59 13.58 -12.36
C ARG A 132 10.91 14.56 -11.24
N PRO A 133 12.17 14.65 -10.75
CA PRO A 133 12.55 15.54 -9.65
C PRO A 133 12.22 17.01 -9.87
N TRP A 134 12.27 17.46 -11.15
CA TRP A 134 12.01 18.86 -11.53
C TRP A 134 10.52 19.23 -11.54
N ASN A 135 9.61 18.28 -11.35
CA ASN A 135 8.18 18.54 -11.20
C ASN A 135 7.75 18.67 -9.73
N TYR A 136 8.73 18.74 -8.81
CA TYR A 136 8.44 18.88 -7.41
C TYR A 136 8.09 20.35 -7.09
N ASP A 137 6.83 20.57 -6.78
CA ASP A 137 6.31 21.90 -6.39
C ASP A 137 6.17 22.05 -4.88
N CYS A 138 5.73 20.99 -4.20
CA CYS A 138 5.45 21.01 -2.78
C CYS A 138 5.39 19.59 -2.21
N GLU A 139 5.46 19.48 -0.90
CA GLU A 139 5.40 18.19 -0.18
C GLU A 139 4.05 17.47 -0.37
N PHE A 140 2.97 18.23 -0.53
CA PHE A 140 1.64 17.70 -0.77
C PHE A 140 0.95 18.41 -1.94
N SER A 141 0.21 17.65 -2.74
CA SER A 141 -0.62 18.17 -3.81
C SER A 141 -2.01 17.55 -3.73
N PHE A 142 -3.04 18.34 -4.07
CA PHE A 142 -4.41 17.84 -4.25
C PHE A 142 -4.69 17.44 -5.70
N LYS A 143 -3.66 17.33 -6.52
CA LYS A 143 -3.74 16.93 -7.92
C LYS A 143 -2.57 16.01 -8.23
N GLY A 144 -2.81 14.93 -8.96
CA GLY A 144 -1.76 13.99 -9.36
C GLY A 144 -2.34 12.63 -9.68
N ALA A 145 -1.49 11.74 -10.15
CA ALA A 145 -1.80 10.33 -10.32
C ALA A 145 -1.28 9.56 -9.11
N ALA A 146 -2.06 8.61 -8.61
CA ALA A 146 -1.66 7.74 -7.54
C ALA A 146 -0.48 6.86 -7.97
N GLY A 147 0.54 6.78 -7.13
CA GLY A 147 1.72 5.93 -7.32
C GLY A 147 1.59 4.57 -6.63
N ALA A 148 2.74 3.93 -6.42
CA ALA A 148 2.84 2.57 -5.92
C ALA A 148 2.41 2.39 -4.44
N VAL A 149 2.22 3.48 -3.70
CA VAL A 149 1.73 3.46 -2.32
C VAL A 149 0.50 4.32 -2.20
N ARG A 150 -0.55 3.76 -1.62
CA ARG A 150 -1.84 4.41 -1.38
C ARG A 150 -2.21 4.24 0.08
N TRP A 151 -2.72 5.30 0.70
CA TRP A 151 -3.22 5.28 2.08
C TRP A 151 -4.72 5.49 2.08
N VAL A 152 -5.42 4.72 2.89
CA VAL A 152 -6.85 4.87 3.12
C VAL A 152 -7.13 5.04 4.61
N ASN A 153 -7.67 6.18 4.99
CA ASN A 153 -8.19 6.42 6.33
C ASN A 153 -9.65 5.97 6.39
N ARG A 154 -9.88 4.75 6.84
CA ARG A 154 -11.19 4.09 6.87
C ARG A 154 -12.21 4.76 7.80
N ARG A 155 -11.74 5.61 8.73
CA ARG A 155 -12.64 6.40 9.61
C ARG A 155 -13.44 7.42 8.81
N VAL A 156 -12.87 7.98 7.74
CA VAL A 156 -13.47 9.07 6.95
C VAL A 156 -13.70 8.71 5.49
N PHE A 157 -12.96 7.77 4.92
CA PHE A 157 -13.12 7.33 3.54
C PHE A 157 -14.44 6.60 3.35
N LYS A 158 -15.27 7.06 2.40
CA LYS A 158 -16.61 6.51 2.12
C LYS A 158 -16.81 6.09 0.67
N ALA A 159 -15.85 6.37 -0.20
CA ALA A 159 -15.92 5.95 -1.59
C ALA A 159 -15.77 4.43 -1.72
N LYS A 160 -16.20 3.91 -2.85
CA LYS A 160 -16.02 2.51 -3.23
C LYS A 160 -15.30 2.45 -4.56
N CYS A 161 -14.46 1.44 -4.72
CA CYS A 161 -13.77 1.20 -5.97
C CYS A 161 -14.79 0.92 -7.09
N ASN A 162 -14.62 1.59 -8.23
CA ASN A 162 -15.50 1.40 -9.38
C ASN A 162 -15.08 0.14 -10.16
N LYS A 163 -15.90 -0.89 -10.10
CA LYS A 163 -15.65 -2.18 -10.76
C LYS A 163 -15.83 -2.15 -12.29
N GLU A 164 -16.41 -1.08 -12.83
CA GLU A 164 -16.60 -0.92 -14.27
C GLU A 164 -15.35 -0.36 -14.98
N LEU A 165 -14.37 0.11 -14.22
CA LEU A 165 -13.09 0.58 -14.78
C LEU A 165 -12.16 -0.59 -15.02
N GLU A 166 -11.94 -0.91 -16.30
CA GLU A 166 -10.97 -1.94 -16.71
C GLU A 166 -9.51 -1.43 -16.64
N TYR A 167 -9.32 -0.10 -16.73
CA TYR A 167 -8.01 0.56 -16.72
C TYR A 167 -8.07 1.83 -15.86
N ASN A 168 -6.95 2.18 -15.22
CA ASN A 168 -6.80 3.36 -14.35
C ASN A 168 -7.70 3.36 -13.11
N TYR A 169 -8.02 2.18 -12.56
CA TYR A 169 -8.77 2.02 -11.30
C TYR A 169 -8.08 2.67 -10.10
N ASP A 170 -6.77 2.85 -10.16
CA ASP A 170 -5.93 3.58 -9.20
C ASP A 170 -6.18 5.11 -9.22
N LEU A 171 -6.85 5.61 -10.24
CA LEU A 171 -7.24 7.02 -10.36
C LEU A 171 -8.67 7.31 -9.90
N ASP A 172 -9.45 6.28 -9.56
CA ASP A 172 -10.89 6.38 -9.24
C ASP A 172 -11.17 6.31 -7.71
N LEU A 173 -10.13 6.32 -6.90
CA LEU A 173 -10.26 6.29 -5.44
C LEU A 173 -10.43 7.67 -4.81
#